data_e77cc4d88708614e0c610deea077797f
#
_entry.id   e77cc4d88708614e0c610deea077797f
#
_cell.length_a   1.000
_cell.length_b   1.000
_cell.length_c   1.000
_cell.angle_alpha   90.00
_cell.angle_beta   90.00
_cell.angle_gamma   90.00
#
_symmetry.space_group_name_H-M   'P 1'
#
loop_
_entity.id
_entity.type
_entity.pdbx_description
1 polymer ?
#
loop_
_entity_poly.entity_id
_entity_poly.type
_entity_poly.pdbx_seq_one_letter_code
_entity_poly.pdbx_strand_id
1 'polypeptide(L)'
;MPVVPTLAGDYPEWHRGREHFSLWYIEIEHPELLDYLNQLRADFSNFLYTPNNRQFHITLFVCGFITEQNPILDDDFGIEKLHQHIQDLTHRFPKKIQLKTGRINSFESALFVEI
;
A
#
# COMPACT_ATOMS: atom_id res chain seq x y z
N MET A 1 -21.41 3.24 1.45
CA MET A 1 -20.51 4.22 0.82
C MET A 1 -20.37 3.87 -0.66
N PRO A 2 -20.65 4.80 -1.57
CA PRO A 2 -20.50 4.51 -3.00
C PRO A 2 -19.04 4.25 -3.35
N VAL A 3 -18.80 3.30 -4.24
CA VAL A 3 -17.45 2.96 -4.71
C VAL A 3 -17.15 3.79 -5.95
N VAL A 4 -15.97 4.40 -5.96
CA VAL A 4 -15.49 5.25 -7.06
C VAL A 4 -14.47 4.47 -7.89
N PRO A 5 -14.55 4.49 -9.23
CA PRO A 5 -13.55 3.83 -10.06
C PRO A 5 -12.14 4.34 -9.83
N THR A 6 -11.18 3.43 -9.70
CA THR A 6 -9.76 3.78 -9.65
C THR A 6 -9.25 3.92 -11.08
N LEU A 7 -8.79 5.11 -11.43
CA LEU A 7 -8.21 5.37 -12.75
C LEU A 7 -6.74 4.94 -12.78
N ALA A 8 -6.31 4.40 -13.92
CA ALA A 8 -4.91 4.10 -14.15
C ALA A 8 -4.13 5.40 -14.37
N GLY A 9 -2.95 5.51 -13.76
CA GLY A 9 -2.05 6.63 -13.95
C GLY A 9 -1.71 7.37 -12.67
N ASP A 10 -1.00 8.44 -12.84
CA ASP A 10 -0.54 9.29 -11.77
C ASP A 10 -1.57 10.39 -11.47
N TYR A 11 -1.51 10.94 -10.27
CA TYR A 11 -2.35 12.06 -9.83
C TYR A 11 -1.47 13.28 -9.57
N PRO A 12 -1.11 14.07 -10.62
CA PRO A 12 -0.19 15.19 -10.48
C PRO A 12 -0.63 16.22 -9.43
N GLU A 13 -1.93 16.45 -9.31
CA GLU A 13 -2.51 17.37 -8.33
C GLU A 13 -2.26 16.94 -6.88
N TRP A 14 -2.12 15.64 -6.64
CA TRP A 14 -1.76 15.10 -5.33
C TRP A 14 -0.25 15.16 -5.09
N HIS A 15 0.53 14.85 -6.12
CA HIS A 15 2.00 14.85 -6.04
C HIS A 15 2.56 16.23 -5.75
N ARG A 16 2.02 17.27 -6.36
CA ARG A 16 2.49 18.66 -6.21
C ARG A 16 3.99 18.78 -6.42
N GLY A 17 4.52 18.12 -7.45
CA GLY A 17 5.94 18.12 -7.77
C GLY A 17 6.80 17.16 -6.95
N ARG A 18 6.23 16.42 -6.02
CA ARG A 18 6.95 15.43 -5.22
C ARG A 18 6.93 14.08 -5.94
N GLU A 19 8.06 13.37 -5.97
CA GLU A 19 8.22 12.20 -6.81
C GLU A 19 8.00 10.87 -6.07
N HIS A 20 8.38 10.79 -4.80
CA HIS A 20 8.48 9.53 -4.07
C HIS A 20 7.52 9.48 -2.89
N PHE A 21 6.37 8.84 -3.12
CA PHE A 21 5.47 8.46 -2.04
C PHE A 21 5.95 7.17 -1.41
N SER A 22 6.11 7.16 -0.09
CA SER A 22 6.71 6.03 0.63
C SER A 22 5.78 5.45 1.68
N LEU A 23 5.90 4.14 1.85
CA LEU A 23 5.19 3.39 2.88
C LEU A 23 5.99 2.15 3.27
N TRP A 24 5.75 1.66 4.47
CA TRP A 24 6.24 0.36 4.91
C TRP A 24 5.17 -0.69 4.64
N TYR A 25 5.54 -1.79 4.00
CA TYR A 25 4.61 -2.86 3.68
C TYR A 25 5.29 -4.23 3.75
N ILE A 26 4.46 -5.25 3.88
CA ILE A 26 4.88 -6.65 3.73
C ILE A 26 4.43 -7.12 2.36
N GLU A 27 5.37 -7.57 1.53
CA GLU A 27 5.06 -8.22 0.27
C GLU A 27 4.51 -9.61 0.51
N ILE A 28 3.45 -9.97 -0.19
CA ILE A 28 2.89 -11.31 -0.12
C ILE A 28 3.65 -12.21 -1.08
N GLU A 29 4.37 -13.17 -0.53
CA GLU A 29 5.18 -14.13 -1.31
C GLU A 29 4.72 -15.58 -1.14
N HIS A 30 3.84 -15.86 -0.18
CA HIS A 30 3.36 -17.21 0.10
C HIS A 30 2.54 -17.76 -1.08
N PRO A 31 2.94 -18.89 -1.71
CA PRO A 31 2.31 -19.36 -2.95
C PRO A 31 0.82 -19.64 -2.83
N GLU A 32 0.38 -20.32 -1.78
CA GLU A 32 -1.03 -20.65 -1.57
C GLU A 32 -1.88 -19.40 -1.38
N LEU A 33 -1.38 -18.40 -0.65
CA LEU A 33 -2.06 -17.13 -0.47
C LEU A 33 -2.10 -16.33 -1.77
N LEU A 34 -1.02 -16.32 -2.53
CA LEU A 34 -0.99 -15.67 -3.84
C LEU A 34 -1.99 -16.29 -4.81
N ASP A 35 -2.09 -17.63 -4.84
CA ASP A 35 -3.06 -18.32 -5.67
C ASP A 35 -4.50 -17.94 -5.29
N TYR A 36 -4.80 -17.90 -4.01
CA TYR A 36 -6.11 -17.47 -3.50
C TYR A 36 -6.42 -16.03 -3.89
N LEU A 37 -5.50 -15.11 -3.69
CA LEU A 37 -5.68 -13.70 -4.02
C LEU A 37 -5.82 -13.47 -5.53
N ASN A 38 -5.04 -14.18 -6.34
CA ASN A 38 -5.15 -14.13 -7.79
C ASN A 38 -6.51 -14.67 -8.27
N GLN A 39 -7.01 -15.73 -7.64
CA GLN A 39 -8.34 -16.26 -7.95
C GLN A 39 -9.44 -15.25 -7.61
N LEU A 40 -9.36 -14.61 -6.46
CA LEU A 40 -10.27 -13.53 -6.09
C LEU A 40 -10.24 -12.38 -7.09
N ARG A 41 -9.04 -11.97 -7.50
CA ARG A 41 -8.87 -10.91 -8.50
C ARG A 41 -9.55 -11.28 -9.80
N ALA A 42 -9.41 -12.52 -10.25
CA ALA A 42 -10.06 -13.03 -11.45
C ALA A 42 -11.59 -13.06 -11.29
N ASP A 43 -12.09 -13.53 -10.16
CA ASP A 43 -13.52 -13.61 -9.86
C ASP A 43 -14.19 -12.22 -9.85
N PHE A 44 -13.48 -11.21 -9.39
CA PHE A 44 -13.99 -9.83 -9.34
C PHE A 44 -13.63 -8.99 -10.56
N SER A 45 -12.97 -9.55 -11.57
CA SER A 45 -12.48 -8.79 -12.72
C SER A 45 -13.59 -8.01 -13.46
N ASN A 46 -14.79 -8.57 -13.53
CA ASN A 46 -15.93 -7.93 -14.19
C ASN A 46 -16.48 -6.72 -13.44
N PHE A 47 -16.13 -6.58 -12.17
CA PHE A 47 -16.55 -5.49 -11.29
C PHE A 47 -15.49 -4.39 -11.15
N LEU A 48 -14.32 -4.60 -11.76
CA LEU A 48 -13.22 -3.63 -11.71
C LEU A 48 -13.24 -2.78 -12.98
N TYR A 49 -13.06 -1.47 -12.80
CA TYR A 49 -13.04 -0.52 -13.91
C TYR A 49 -11.85 -0.76 -14.84
N THR A 50 -10.68 -1.02 -14.27
CA THR A 50 -9.48 -1.37 -15.01
C THR A 50 -8.86 -2.64 -14.44
N PRO A 51 -8.18 -3.48 -15.28
CA PRO A 51 -7.44 -4.63 -14.76
C PRO A 51 -6.41 -4.18 -13.74
N ASN A 52 -6.37 -4.85 -12.60
CA ASN A 52 -5.42 -4.56 -11.54
C ASN A 52 -4.35 -5.65 -11.50
N ASN A 53 -3.13 -5.30 -11.89
CA ASN A 53 -1.97 -6.20 -11.88
C ASN A 53 -0.99 -5.84 -10.76
N ARG A 54 -1.41 -5.05 -9.80
CA ARG A 54 -0.56 -4.64 -8.69
C ARG A 54 -0.17 -5.83 -7.83
N GLN A 55 1.03 -5.75 -7.29
CA GLN A 55 1.54 -6.67 -6.30
C GLN A 55 0.66 -6.67 -5.05
N PHE A 56 0.42 -7.86 -4.49
CA PHE A 56 -0.29 -7.98 -3.23
C PHE A 56 0.63 -7.64 -2.06
N HIS A 57 0.13 -6.83 -1.14
CA HIS A 57 0.89 -6.40 0.02
C HIS A 57 -0.01 -6.05 1.18
N ILE A 58 0.59 -5.99 2.37
CA ILE A 58 -0.06 -5.49 3.58
C ILE A 58 0.64 -4.20 3.97
N THR A 59 -0.08 -3.08 3.90
CA THR A 59 0.47 -1.80 4.33
C THR A 59 0.56 -1.75 5.85
N LEU A 60 1.76 -1.48 6.36
CA LEU A 60 2.01 -1.35 7.79
C LEU A 60 1.94 0.10 8.25
N PHE A 61 2.53 1.00 7.49
CA PHE A 61 2.60 2.40 7.85
C PHE A 61 2.81 3.26 6.62
N VAL A 62 1.97 4.26 6.43
CA VAL A 62 2.10 5.22 5.35
C VAL A 62 2.98 6.37 5.83
N CYS A 63 4.14 6.55 5.19
CA CYS A 63 5.06 7.64 5.52
C CYS A 63 4.62 8.95 4.88
N GLY A 64 4.44 8.96 3.58
CA GLY A 64 4.13 10.14 2.79
C GLY A 64 5.18 10.40 1.71
N PHE A 65 5.16 11.60 1.16
CA PHE A 65 6.12 11.99 0.13
C PHE A 65 7.48 12.33 0.74
N ILE A 66 8.53 11.68 0.25
CA ILE A 66 9.89 11.92 0.73
C ILE A 66 10.36 13.30 0.29
N THR A 67 10.82 14.08 1.27
CA THR A 67 11.39 15.41 1.04
C THR A 67 12.79 15.52 1.62
N GLU A 68 13.69 16.16 0.91
CA GLU A 68 15.04 16.48 1.40
C GLU A 68 15.06 17.72 2.29
N GLN A 69 14.02 18.54 2.16
CA GLN A 69 13.84 19.78 2.93
C GLN A 69 12.91 19.52 4.11
N ASN A 70 12.76 20.53 4.97
CA ASN A 70 11.80 20.47 6.05
C ASN A 70 10.39 20.28 5.52
N PRO A 71 9.61 19.36 6.12
CA PRO A 71 8.23 19.13 5.71
C PRO A 71 7.39 20.39 5.77
N ILE A 72 6.63 20.65 4.70
CA ILE A 72 5.74 21.81 4.57
C ILE A 72 4.29 21.36 4.49
N LEU A 73 4.02 20.29 3.72
CA LEU A 73 2.67 19.75 3.52
C LEU A 73 2.40 18.62 4.52
N ASP A 74 1.12 18.37 4.79
CA ASP A 74 0.70 17.36 5.78
C ASP A 74 1.17 15.95 5.44
N ASP A 75 1.32 15.64 4.15
CA ASP A 75 1.78 14.34 3.68
C ASP A 75 3.25 14.33 3.25
N ASP A 76 4.02 15.34 3.65
CA ASP A 76 5.48 15.34 3.51
C ASP A 76 6.12 14.47 4.60
N PHE A 77 7.17 13.74 4.22
CA PHE A 77 7.95 12.91 5.12
C PHE A 77 9.44 13.14 4.90
N GLY A 78 10.11 13.74 5.88
CA GLY A 78 11.52 14.07 5.76
C GLY A 78 12.41 12.85 5.59
N ILE A 79 13.41 12.95 4.70
CA ILE A 79 14.34 11.84 4.44
C ILE A 79 15.08 11.38 5.70
N GLU A 80 15.31 12.26 6.65
CA GLU A 80 15.95 11.92 7.92
C GLU A 80 15.09 10.97 8.76
N LYS A 81 13.77 11.15 8.76
CA LYS A 81 12.85 10.22 9.43
C LYS A 81 12.87 8.85 8.79
N LEU A 82 12.96 8.79 7.46
CA LEU A 82 13.09 7.52 6.75
C LEU A 82 14.37 6.80 7.16
N HIS A 83 15.50 7.51 7.22
CA HIS A 83 16.76 6.94 7.68
C HIS A 83 16.66 6.42 9.11
N GLN A 84 15.96 7.14 9.98
CA GLN A 84 15.74 6.70 11.36
C GLN A 84 14.90 5.43 11.43
N HIS A 85 13.82 5.33 10.62
CA HIS A 85 13.04 4.10 10.51
C HIS A 85 13.89 2.91 10.07
N ILE A 86 14.76 3.11 9.07
CA ILE A 86 15.66 2.07 8.57
C ILE A 86 16.61 1.60 9.68
N GLN A 87 17.20 2.53 10.43
CA GLN A 87 18.08 2.21 11.56
C GLN A 87 17.33 1.43 12.64
N ASP A 88 16.15 1.89 13.03
CA ASP A 88 15.35 1.23 14.06
C ASP A 88 14.99 -0.21 13.65
N LEU A 89 14.59 -0.42 12.41
CA LEU A 89 14.27 -1.75 11.89
C LEU A 89 15.49 -2.64 11.80
N THR A 90 16.66 -2.09 11.48
CA THR A 90 17.92 -2.83 11.41
C THR A 90 18.38 -3.28 12.81
N HIS A 91 18.18 -2.46 13.82
CA HIS A 91 18.59 -2.76 15.21
C HIS A 91 17.55 -3.56 15.98
N ARG A 92 16.27 -3.44 15.63
CA ARG A 92 15.16 -4.15 16.27
C ARG A 92 14.63 -5.19 15.30
N PHE A 93 15.24 -6.37 15.26
CA PHE A 93 14.71 -7.46 14.44
C PHE A 93 13.25 -7.72 14.78
N PRO A 94 12.30 -7.43 13.86
CA PRO A 94 10.90 -7.68 14.15
C PRO A 94 10.66 -9.17 14.34
N LYS A 95 9.85 -9.52 15.33
CA LYS A 95 9.41 -10.90 15.55
C LYS A 95 8.50 -11.30 14.40
N LYS A 96 8.48 -12.60 14.07
CA LYS A 96 7.57 -13.18 13.11
C LYS A 96 6.13 -12.83 13.47
N ILE A 97 5.39 -12.25 12.54
CA ILE A 97 3.99 -11.87 12.72
C ILE A 97 3.11 -12.95 12.11
N GLN A 98 2.13 -13.42 12.88
CA GLN A 98 1.10 -14.32 12.38
C GLN A 98 -0.17 -13.52 12.11
N LEU A 99 -0.70 -13.64 10.90
CA LEU A 99 -1.91 -12.94 10.46
C LEU A 99 -2.93 -13.94 9.96
N LYS A 100 -4.21 -13.59 10.08
CA LYS A 100 -5.32 -14.39 9.60
C LYS A 100 -6.14 -13.56 8.62
N THR A 101 -6.41 -14.11 7.44
CA THR A 101 -7.26 -13.45 6.46
C THR A 101 -8.72 -13.52 6.89
N GLY A 102 -9.45 -12.45 6.62
CA GLY A 102 -10.87 -12.34 6.94
C GLY A 102 -11.73 -12.21 5.68
N ARG A 103 -12.74 -11.37 5.77
CA ARG A 103 -13.70 -11.15 4.70
C ARG A 103 -13.12 -10.23 3.62
N ILE A 104 -13.81 -10.24 2.47
CA ILE A 104 -13.57 -9.25 1.42
C ILE A 104 -14.40 -8.01 1.75
N ASN A 105 -13.77 -6.85 1.67
CA ASN A 105 -14.42 -5.57 1.92
C ASN A 105 -13.90 -4.55 0.91
N SER A 106 -14.41 -3.32 0.95
CA SER A 106 -13.94 -2.27 0.05
C SER A 106 -13.80 -0.94 0.74
N PHE A 107 -12.75 -0.22 0.40
CA PHE A 107 -12.69 1.22 0.52
C PHE A 107 -13.51 1.85 -0.61
N GLU A 108 -13.59 3.17 -0.63
CA GLU A 108 -14.30 3.90 -1.68
C GLU A 108 -13.79 3.57 -3.08
N SER A 109 -12.50 3.32 -3.24
CA SER A 109 -11.87 3.09 -4.55
C SER A 109 -11.12 1.76 -4.70
N ALA A 110 -11.15 0.88 -3.71
CA ALA A 110 -10.38 -0.37 -3.76
C ALA A 110 -11.03 -1.49 -2.97
N LEU A 111 -10.97 -2.70 -3.52
CA LEU A 111 -11.31 -3.93 -2.81
C LEU A 111 -10.10 -4.42 -2.01
N PHE A 112 -10.35 -5.03 -0.87
CA PHE A 112 -9.30 -5.61 -0.04
C PHE A 112 -9.80 -6.83 0.73
N VAL A 113 -8.86 -7.67 1.16
CA VAL A 113 -9.12 -8.78 2.08
C VAL A 113 -8.75 -8.33 3.48
N GLU A 114 -9.66 -8.46 4.42
CA GLU A 114 -9.41 -8.12 5.83
C GLU A 114 -8.37 -9.05 6.45
N ILE A 115 -7.60 -8.54 7.37
CA ILE A 115 -6.63 -9.31 8.16
C ILE A 115 -6.90 -9.16 9.64
#